data_9c24392ef49a2ebcb348cc102ca8812b
#
_entry.id   9c24392ef49a2ebcb348cc102ca8812b
#
_cell.length_a   1.000
_cell.length_b   1.000
_cell.length_c   1.000
_cell.angle_alpha   90.00
_cell.angle_beta   90.00
_cell.angle_gamma   90.00
#
_symmetry.space_group_name_H-M   'P 1'
#
loop_
_entity.id
_entity.type
_entity.pdbx_description
1 polymer ?
#
loop_
_entity_poly.entity_id
_entity_poly.type
_entity_poly.pdbx_seq_one_letter_code
_entity_poly.pdbx_strand_id
1 'polypeptide(L)'
;SMNMSYEKISEIIVMGACVGSIMPPMTQALALASSLAGTDADPVLNIGYITVSITFVLVAIYCAFFLIKKDNVPGANGEVQIKFADQTAGRILHENWKSLIPLAFLIVVVLLRTVEIPYISVDLGPTILQNINFLTFGEDGSMSLYDWLSGVSILNGLTNGIVLSIICAIGVAFLFPVVNKNAASIFRESFMKVKMTVVLQICCAFMLGSFYAAGSIDAVSEFAQSLDGNVLKIGGAVAMILLGMLTGSQSTTQNVVFSFFGPALVAFGVNPTYAAVAGAHLASAGQGLPPADLTTFVVVGIVASQFGKKVDPLKSMFYSMPMCICFAAVGMAFLYL
;
A
#
# COMPACT_ATOMS: atom_id res chain seq x y z
N SER A 1 29.35 9.92 0.54
CA SER A 1 29.05 9.45 -0.81
C SER A 1 29.31 7.96 -0.88
N MET A 2 28.26 7.16 -0.99
CA MET A 2 28.41 5.73 -1.22
C MET A 2 28.77 5.52 -2.69
N ASN A 3 29.86 4.81 -2.99
CA ASN A 3 30.24 4.39 -4.35
C ASN A 3 29.31 3.26 -4.80
N MET A 4 28.04 3.55 -5.02
CA MET A 4 27.03 2.58 -5.47
C MET A 4 26.54 2.92 -6.88
N SER A 5 26.16 1.92 -7.65
CA SER A 5 25.47 2.15 -8.92
C SER A 5 24.08 2.78 -8.69
N TYR A 6 23.65 3.60 -9.65
CA TYR A 6 22.35 4.28 -9.54
C TYR A 6 21.18 3.30 -9.57
N GLU A 7 21.33 2.16 -10.24
CA GLU A 7 20.35 1.07 -10.24
C GLU A 7 20.14 0.51 -8.84
N LYS A 8 21.23 0.27 -8.08
CA LYS A 8 21.13 -0.24 -6.72
C LYS A 8 20.54 0.79 -5.76
N ILE A 9 20.91 2.08 -5.91
CA ILE A 9 20.33 3.17 -5.12
C ILE A 9 18.83 3.25 -5.38
N SER A 10 18.43 3.24 -6.65
CA SER A 10 17.02 3.25 -7.03
C SER A 10 16.27 2.08 -6.38
N GLU A 11 16.85 0.90 -6.45
CA GLU A 11 16.16 -0.30 -5.99
C GLU A 11 16.06 -0.41 -4.46
N ILE A 12 17.03 0.09 -3.72
CA ILE A 12 16.90 0.22 -2.24
C ILE A 12 15.70 1.10 -1.89
N ILE A 13 15.51 2.21 -2.61
CA ILE A 13 14.36 3.10 -2.41
C ILE A 13 13.06 2.38 -2.77
N VAL A 14 13.04 1.65 -3.90
CA VAL A 14 11.88 0.88 -4.36
C VAL A 14 11.51 -0.20 -3.35
N MET A 15 12.48 -1.01 -2.90
CA MET A 15 12.22 -2.05 -1.88
C MET A 15 11.64 -1.45 -0.59
N GLY A 16 12.18 -0.30 -0.14
CA GLY A 16 11.61 0.41 1.01
C GLY A 16 10.17 0.87 0.77
N ALA A 17 9.86 1.38 -0.42
CA ALA A 17 8.51 1.80 -0.79
C ALA A 17 7.56 0.60 -0.92
N CYS A 18 7.99 -0.51 -1.52
CA CYS A 18 7.17 -1.71 -1.67
C CYS A 18 6.85 -2.36 -0.31
N VAL A 19 7.84 -2.50 0.56
CA VAL A 19 7.59 -3.00 1.93
C VAL A 19 6.70 -2.03 2.70
N GLY A 20 6.93 -0.72 2.57
CA GLY A 20 6.10 0.30 3.21
C GLY A 20 4.65 0.31 2.74
N SER A 21 4.39 -0.05 1.47
CA SER A 21 3.03 -0.08 0.91
C SER A 21 2.15 -1.19 1.47
N ILE A 22 2.75 -2.28 1.93
CA ILE A 22 2.03 -3.40 2.57
C ILE A 22 2.12 -3.33 4.10
N MET A 23 2.97 -2.46 4.67
CA MET A 23 3.18 -2.35 6.11
C MET A 23 1.97 -1.74 6.80
N PRO A 24 1.35 -2.43 7.78
CA PRO A 24 0.33 -1.81 8.61
C PRO A 24 0.90 -0.59 9.38
N PRO A 25 0.07 0.33 9.82
CA PRO A 25 -1.41 0.29 9.85
C PRO A 25 -2.08 0.83 8.59
N MET A 26 -1.35 1.46 7.68
CA MET A 26 -1.91 2.18 6.53
C MET A 26 -1.61 1.44 5.23
N THR A 27 -2.15 0.23 5.10
CA THR A 27 -1.92 -0.62 3.93
C THR A 27 -3.20 -0.84 3.14
N GLN A 28 -3.18 -0.41 1.88
CA GLN A 28 -4.25 -0.72 0.93
C GLN A 28 -4.26 -2.21 0.58
N ALA A 29 -3.09 -2.84 0.54
CA ALA A 29 -2.96 -4.23 0.11
C ALA A 29 -3.70 -5.20 1.04
N LEU A 30 -3.46 -5.09 2.36
CA LEU A 30 -4.11 -5.96 3.34
C LEU A 30 -5.60 -5.63 3.49
N ALA A 31 -5.97 -4.34 3.47
CA ALA A 31 -7.36 -3.91 3.56
C ALA A 31 -8.21 -4.37 2.35
N LEU A 32 -7.67 -4.28 1.13
CA LEU A 32 -8.36 -4.75 -0.06
C LEU A 32 -8.48 -6.28 -0.04
N ALA A 33 -7.40 -6.99 0.31
CA ALA A 33 -7.43 -8.44 0.40
C ALA A 33 -8.43 -8.94 1.46
N SER A 34 -8.54 -8.29 2.62
CA SER A 34 -9.53 -8.64 3.64
C SER A 34 -10.96 -8.49 3.13
N SER A 35 -11.24 -7.39 2.45
CA SER A 35 -12.55 -7.13 1.82
C SER A 35 -12.90 -8.20 0.78
N LEU A 36 -11.94 -8.58 -0.08
CA LEU A 36 -12.15 -9.59 -1.13
C LEU A 36 -12.26 -11.01 -0.58
N ALA A 37 -11.62 -11.32 0.56
CA ALA A 37 -11.75 -12.59 1.26
C ALA A 37 -12.98 -12.67 2.18
N GLY A 38 -13.72 -11.57 2.34
CA GLY A 38 -14.90 -11.51 3.20
C GLY A 38 -14.59 -11.61 4.70
N THR A 39 -13.48 -10.98 5.14
CA THR A 39 -13.07 -10.97 6.56
C THR A 39 -12.80 -9.54 7.05
N ASP A 40 -12.82 -9.36 8.37
CA ASP A 40 -12.44 -8.10 8.99
C ASP A 40 -10.96 -7.75 8.73
N ALA A 41 -10.66 -6.46 8.62
CA ALA A 41 -9.31 -5.99 8.35
C ALA A 41 -8.37 -6.15 9.56
N ASP A 42 -8.85 -5.99 10.79
CA ASP A 42 -8.01 -5.96 11.99
C ASP A 42 -7.20 -7.23 12.22
N PRO A 43 -7.78 -8.46 12.14
CA PRO A 43 -6.99 -9.68 12.24
C PRO A 43 -5.91 -9.79 11.14
N VAL A 44 -6.23 -9.36 9.92
CA VAL A 44 -5.31 -9.37 8.78
C VAL A 44 -4.16 -8.39 9.00
N LEU A 45 -4.45 -7.20 9.51
CA LEU A 45 -3.44 -6.18 9.85
C LEU A 45 -2.52 -6.66 10.97
N ASN A 46 -3.07 -7.32 12.01
CA ASN A 46 -2.28 -7.85 13.12
C ASN A 46 -1.25 -8.89 12.66
N ILE A 47 -1.64 -9.80 11.77
CA ILE A 47 -0.71 -10.74 11.13
C ILE A 47 0.27 -9.97 10.22
N GLY A 48 -0.21 -8.99 9.51
CA GLY A 48 0.59 -8.12 8.64
C GLY A 48 1.74 -7.43 9.37
N TYR A 49 1.54 -6.95 10.60
CA TYR A 49 2.64 -6.39 11.41
C TYR A 49 3.81 -7.36 11.56
N ILE A 50 3.52 -8.63 11.81
CA ILE A 50 4.54 -9.64 12.00
C ILE A 50 5.22 -10.00 10.68
N THR A 51 4.44 -10.37 9.67
CA THR A 51 4.94 -10.88 8.39
C THR A 51 5.73 -9.84 7.61
N VAL A 52 5.22 -8.60 7.58
CA VAL A 52 5.89 -7.50 6.87
C VAL A 52 7.13 -7.03 7.63
N SER A 53 7.10 -7.02 8.97
CA SER A 53 8.30 -6.69 9.78
C SER A 53 9.42 -7.72 9.57
N ILE A 54 9.10 -9.01 9.49
CA ILE A 54 10.08 -10.05 9.16
C ILE A 54 10.65 -9.80 7.76
N THR A 55 9.79 -9.56 6.77
CA THR A 55 10.23 -9.25 5.39
C THR A 55 11.11 -8.00 5.36
N PHE A 56 10.74 -6.94 6.10
CA PHE A 56 11.54 -5.72 6.20
C PHE A 56 12.94 -6.00 6.75
N VAL A 57 13.05 -6.78 7.82
CA VAL A 57 14.35 -7.13 8.41
C VAL A 57 15.20 -7.93 7.43
N LEU A 58 14.62 -8.92 6.75
CA LEU A 58 15.32 -9.72 5.74
C LEU A 58 15.81 -8.85 4.57
N VAL A 59 14.97 -7.95 4.07
CA VAL A 59 15.32 -7.00 3.00
C VAL A 59 16.40 -6.02 3.47
N ALA A 60 16.33 -5.52 4.70
CA ALA A 60 17.35 -4.64 5.26
C ALA A 60 18.72 -5.35 5.38
N ILE A 61 18.73 -6.60 5.82
CA ILE A 61 19.94 -7.44 5.87
C ILE A 61 20.49 -7.64 4.45
N TYR A 62 19.62 -7.99 3.49
CA TYR A 62 20.02 -8.13 2.09
C TYR A 62 20.64 -6.84 1.54
N CYS A 63 19.99 -5.69 1.74
CA CYS A 63 20.52 -4.39 1.33
C CYS A 63 21.89 -4.10 1.95
N ALA A 64 22.03 -4.31 3.28
CA ALA A 64 23.26 -4.01 4.00
C ALA A 64 24.44 -4.90 3.56
N PHE A 65 24.21 -6.20 3.38
CA PHE A 65 25.30 -7.14 3.11
C PHE A 65 25.60 -7.35 1.62
N PHE A 66 24.59 -7.26 0.75
CA PHE A 66 24.75 -7.58 -0.67
C PHE A 66 24.76 -6.36 -1.57
N LEU A 67 23.95 -5.33 -1.28
CA LEU A 67 23.89 -4.15 -2.14
C LEU A 67 24.91 -3.09 -1.73
N ILE A 68 25.00 -2.79 -0.44
CA ILE A 68 25.84 -1.68 0.07
C ILE A 68 27.32 -2.10 0.19
N LYS A 69 27.60 -3.30 0.71
CA LYS A 69 28.97 -3.73 1.03
C LYS A 69 29.83 -4.12 -0.16
N LYS A 70 29.25 -4.39 -1.33
CA LYS A 70 29.94 -5.00 -2.49
C LYS A 70 30.43 -4.01 -3.53
N ASP A 71 30.10 -2.73 -3.45
CA ASP A 71 30.43 -1.76 -4.48
C ASP A 71 31.60 -0.85 -4.09
N ASN A 72 32.80 -1.29 -4.42
CA ASN A 72 33.90 -0.38 -4.70
C ASN A 72 33.85 -0.02 -6.20
N VAL A 73 32.91 0.83 -6.62
CA VAL A 73 32.91 1.34 -7.99
C VAL A 73 33.78 2.61 -8.05
N PRO A 74 34.97 2.57 -8.67
CA PRO A 74 35.74 3.77 -8.92
C PRO A 74 35.01 4.63 -9.94
N GLY A 75 34.67 5.86 -9.63
CA GLY A 75 34.23 6.82 -10.63
C GLY A 75 32.92 7.57 -10.39
N ALA A 76 32.31 7.48 -9.21
CA ALA A 76 31.18 8.36 -8.85
C ALA A 76 31.62 9.77 -8.41
N ASN A 77 32.82 10.23 -8.81
CA ASN A 77 33.31 11.59 -8.61
C ASN A 77 32.73 12.56 -9.65
N GLY A 78 31.44 12.43 -9.96
CA GLY A 78 30.71 13.53 -10.54
C GLY A 78 30.42 14.52 -9.43
N GLU A 79 30.88 15.77 -9.54
CA GLU A 79 30.45 16.87 -8.70
C GLU A 79 28.94 17.03 -8.82
N VAL A 80 28.21 16.25 -8.00
CA VAL A 80 26.81 16.50 -7.77
C VAL A 80 26.79 17.77 -6.93
N GLN A 81 26.39 18.88 -7.51
CA GLN A 81 25.99 20.07 -6.76
C GLN A 81 24.75 19.67 -5.94
N ILE A 82 24.98 19.04 -4.79
CA ILE A 82 23.95 18.77 -3.82
C ILE A 82 23.53 20.13 -3.28
N LYS A 83 22.33 20.57 -3.59
CA LYS A 83 21.73 21.84 -3.18
C LYS A 83 21.83 22.10 -1.65
N PHE A 84 22.25 21.09 -0.89
CA PHE A 84 22.38 21.06 0.55
C PHE A 84 23.73 20.45 1.02
N ALA A 85 24.78 20.51 0.18
CA ALA A 85 26.08 19.90 0.48
C ALA A 85 26.72 20.40 1.79
N ASP A 86 26.40 21.64 2.17
CA ASP A 86 26.92 22.32 3.35
C ASP A 86 26.03 22.21 4.59
N GLN A 87 24.90 21.47 4.51
CA GLN A 87 23.95 21.35 5.61
C GLN A 87 23.95 19.92 6.18
N THR A 88 24.08 19.80 7.49
CA THR A 88 23.88 18.51 8.19
C THR A 88 22.40 18.13 8.16
N ALA A 89 22.12 16.82 8.06
CA ALA A 89 20.74 16.31 8.07
C ALA A 89 19.94 16.83 9.27
N GLY A 90 20.56 16.99 10.44
CA GLY A 90 19.94 17.56 11.63
C GLY A 90 19.52 19.02 11.44
N ARG A 91 20.30 19.83 10.72
CA ARG A 91 19.95 21.22 10.44
C ARG A 91 18.77 21.31 9.48
N ILE A 92 18.77 20.50 8.41
CA ILE A 92 17.65 20.44 7.45
C ILE A 92 16.36 20.03 8.16
N LEU A 93 16.43 19.03 9.04
CA LEU A 93 15.30 18.59 9.83
C LEU A 93 14.80 19.68 10.78
N HIS A 94 15.71 20.37 11.48
CA HIS A 94 15.38 21.45 12.40
C HIS A 94 14.73 22.64 11.69
N GLU A 95 15.19 22.98 10.49
CA GLU A 95 14.62 24.08 9.71
C GLU A 95 13.25 23.74 9.10
N ASN A 96 12.99 22.45 8.80
CA ASN A 96 11.79 22.00 8.08
C ASN A 96 10.86 21.08 8.90
N TRP A 97 11.08 20.89 10.20
CA TRP A 97 10.30 19.94 11.01
C TRP A 97 8.79 20.24 10.99
N LYS A 98 8.41 21.52 10.83
CA LYS A 98 7.00 21.93 10.74
C LYS A 98 6.27 21.27 9.57
N SER A 99 6.94 21.02 8.47
CA SER A 99 6.34 20.32 7.31
C SER A 99 6.05 18.85 7.56
N LEU A 100 6.67 18.26 8.59
CA LEU A 100 6.42 16.87 8.98
C LEU A 100 5.23 16.72 9.94
N ILE A 101 4.71 17.83 10.50
CA ILE A 101 3.62 17.77 11.49
C ILE A 101 2.37 17.06 10.96
N PRO A 102 1.83 17.32 9.75
CA PRO A 102 0.66 16.61 9.26
C PRO A 102 0.89 15.11 9.11
N LEU A 103 2.11 14.72 8.66
CA LEU A 103 2.48 13.31 8.53
C LEU A 103 2.65 12.65 9.91
N ALA A 104 3.33 13.30 10.84
CA ALA A 104 3.50 12.80 12.20
C ALA A 104 2.13 12.67 12.90
N PHE A 105 1.25 13.66 12.74
CA PHE A 105 -0.12 13.60 13.23
C PHE A 105 -0.87 12.38 12.67
N LEU A 106 -0.81 12.17 11.35
CA LEU A 106 -1.44 11.03 10.70
C LEU A 106 -0.93 9.69 11.27
N ILE A 107 0.40 9.54 11.38
CA ILE A 107 1.01 8.33 11.94
C ILE A 107 0.53 8.09 13.38
N VAL A 108 0.54 9.12 14.22
CA VAL A 108 0.10 9.01 15.63
C VAL A 108 -1.37 8.63 15.71
N VAL A 109 -2.24 9.27 14.94
CA VAL A 109 -3.70 8.99 14.97
C VAL A 109 -3.98 7.56 14.53
N VAL A 110 -3.33 7.09 13.47
CA VAL A 110 -3.53 5.73 12.98
C VAL A 110 -2.94 4.70 13.94
N LEU A 111 -1.80 4.97 14.56
CA LEU A 111 -1.23 4.08 15.58
C LEU A 111 -2.13 3.99 16.83
N LEU A 112 -2.66 5.12 17.32
CA LEU A 112 -3.58 5.14 18.45
C LEU A 112 -4.89 4.38 18.20
N ARG A 113 -5.32 4.34 16.93
CA ARG A 113 -6.48 3.55 16.51
C ARG A 113 -6.18 2.06 16.48
N THR A 114 -5.00 1.68 15.95
CA THR A 114 -4.67 0.28 15.64
C THR A 114 -4.06 -0.46 16.83
N VAL A 115 -3.33 0.25 17.68
CA VAL A 115 -2.75 -0.33 18.91
C VAL A 115 -3.75 -0.12 20.05
N GLU A 116 -4.39 -1.20 20.50
CA GLU A 116 -5.26 -1.18 21.66
C GLU A 116 -4.44 -0.95 22.95
N ILE A 117 -4.09 0.30 23.19
CA ILE A 117 -3.48 0.69 24.46
C ILE A 117 -4.63 0.91 25.46
N PRO A 118 -4.68 0.16 26.59
CA PRO A 118 -5.71 0.37 27.60
C PRO A 118 -5.80 1.86 27.98
N TYR A 119 -7.00 2.42 27.89
CA TYR A 119 -7.35 3.83 28.20
C TYR A 119 -6.94 4.89 27.16
N ILE A 120 -6.21 4.57 26.07
CA ILE A 120 -5.70 5.56 25.11
C ILE A 120 -6.14 5.27 23.67
N SER A 121 -6.68 4.08 23.37
CA SER A 121 -7.18 3.77 22.03
C SER A 121 -8.45 4.59 21.75
N VAL A 122 -8.32 5.63 20.93
CA VAL A 122 -9.43 6.47 20.49
C VAL A 122 -9.45 6.50 18.98
N ASP A 123 -10.54 6.05 18.38
CA ASP A 123 -10.79 6.29 16.96
C ASP A 123 -11.30 7.73 16.79
N LEU A 124 -10.35 8.67 16.61
CA LEU A 124 -10.64 10.11 16.53
C LEU A 124 -11.59 10.45 15.39
N GLY A 125 -11.49 9.77 14.25
CA GLY A 125 -12.27 10.07 13.07
C GLY A 125 -13.78 9.85 13.28
N PRO A 126 -14.23 8.63 13.59
CA PRO A 126 -15.62 8.35 13.92
C PRO A 126 -16.11 9.18 15.13
N THR A 127 -15.29 9.32 16.17
CA THR A 127 -15.64 10.11 17.36
C THR A 127 -15.94 11.57 17.01
N ILE A 128 -15.14 12.19 16.13
CA ILE A 128 -15.39 13.56 15.68
C ILE A 128 -16.71 13.63 14.90
N LEU A 129 -16.95 12.72 13.95
CA LEU A 129 -18.17 12.73 13.12
C LEU A 129 -19.44 12.46 13.94
N GLN A 130 -19.37 11.59 14.94
CA GLN A 130 -20.48 11.30 15.85
C GLN A 130 -20.84 12.51 16.75
N ASN A 131 -19.84 13.34 17.09
CA ASN A 131 -20.03 14.53 17.92
C ASN A 131 -20.32 15.81 17.12
N ILE A 132 -20.41 15.76 15.80
CA ILE A 132 -20.88 16.88 14.97
C ILE A 132 -22.40 17.00 15.08
N ASN A 133 -22.87 17.67 16.14
CA ASN A 133 -24.29 17.81 16.44
C ASN A 133 -24.95 19.06 15.80
N PHE A 134 -24.18 19.91 15.12
CA PHE A 134 -24.70 21.10 14.46
C PHE A 134 -25.26 20.83 13.06
N LEU A 135 -24.95 19.67 12.48
CA LEU A 135 -25.51 19.17 11.22
C LEU A 135 -26.42 17.98 11.56
N THR A 136 -27.71 18.21 11.45
CA THR A 136 -28.73 17.17 11.65
C THR A 136 -29.12 16.60 10.29
N PHE A 137 -29.09 15.29 10.18
CA PHE A 137 -29.45 14.55 8.98
C PHE A 137 -30.62 13.59 9.28
N GLY A 138 -31.36 13.19 8.23
CA GLY A 138 -32.56 12.36 8.36
C GLY A 138 -33.85 13.18 8.40
N GLU A 139 -34.98 12.51 8.23
CA GLU A 139 -36.31 13.16 8.16
C GLU A 139 -36.69 13.88 9.47
N ASP A 140 -36.21 13.37 10.61
CA ASP A 140 -36.48 13.94 11.94
C ASP A 140 -35.29 14.70 12.55
N GLY A 141 -34.20 14.89 11.80
CA GLY A 141 -33.00 15.55 12.31
C GLY A 141 -32.30 14.81 13.45
N SER A 142 -32.53 13.51 13.60
CA SER A 142 -32.03 12.68 14.70
C SER A 142 -30.74 11.90 14.40
N MET A 143 -30.26 11.97 13.16
CA MET A 143 -29.16 11.15 12.68
C MET A 143 -27.84 11.91 12.75
N SER A 144 -26.79 11.27 13.25
CA SER A 144 -25.44 11.85 13.23
C SER A 144 -24.88 11.88 11.80
N LEU A 145 -23.90 12.75 11.53
CA LEU A 145 -23.22 12.76 10.23
C LEU A 145 -22.57 11.41 9.93
N TYR A 146 -22.04 10.73 10.94
CA TYR A 146 -21.46 9.40 10.81
C TYR A 146 -22.50 8.38 10.35
N ASP A 147 -23.66 8.32 11.02
CA ASP A 147 -24.72 7.37 10.68
C ASP A 147 -25.31 7.65 9.30
N TRP A 148 -25.45 8.92 8.94
CA TRP A 148 -25.91 9.29 7.61
C TRP A 148 -24.93 8.86 6.52
N LEU A 149 -23.61 9.12 6.69
CA LEU A 149 -22.60 8.71 5.74
C LEU A 149 -22.50 7.19 5.64
N SER A 150 -22.61 6.46 6.75
CA SER A 150 -22.58 4.99 6.77
C SER A 150 -23.79 4.35 6.09
N GLY A 151 -24.96 5.01 6.14
CA GLY A 151 -26.19 4.56 5.48
C GLY A 151 -26.20 4.75 3.97
N VAL A 152 -25.35 5.62 3.43
CA VAL A 152 -25.27 5.86 1.98
C VAL A 152 -24.15 5.01 1.38
N SER A 153 -24.50 3.97 0.61
CA SER A 153 -23.55 2.97 0.07
C SER A 153 -22.33 3.59 -0.64
N ILE A 154 -22.49 4.70 -1.37
CA ILE A 154 -21.40 5.38 -2.09
C ILE A 154 -20.48 6.14 -1.11
N LEU A 155 -21.03 6.65 0.00
CA LEU A 155 -20.32 7.49 0.97
C LEU A 155 -19.78 6.71 2.18
N ASN A 156 -20.22 5.47 2.36
CA ASN A 156 -19.81 4.63 3.47
C ASN A 156 -18.27 4.51 3.60
N GLY A 157 -17.55 4.46 2.48
CA GLY A 157 -16.08 4.47 2.49
C GLY A 157 -15.45 5.68 3.20
N LEU A 158 -16.16 6.81 3.31
CA LEU A 158 -15.71 7.98 4.04
C LEU A 158 -15.77 7.81 5.57
N THR A 159 -16.52 6.84 6.07
CA THR A 159 -16.59 6.54 7.51
C THR A 159 -15.45 5.63 7.97
N ASN A 160 -14.67 5.10 7.03
CA ASN A 160 -13.47 4.32 7.36
C ASN A 160 -12.49 5.16 8.18
N GLY A 161 -12.08 4.66 9.34
CA GLY A 161 -11.24 5.41 10.26
C GLY A 161 -9.87 5.82 9.69
N ILE A 162 -9.30 5.05 8.73
CA ILE A 162 -8.06 5.44 8.05
C ILE A 162 -8.32 6.65 7.14
N VAL A 163 -9.42 6.62 6.37
CA VAL A 163 -9.83 7.73 5.49
C VAL A 163 -10.08 8.99 6.31
N LEU A 164 -10.79 8.87 7.43
CA LEU A 164 -11.03 9.98 8.35
C LEU A 164 -9.72 10.52 8.95
N SER A 165 -8.79 9.65 9.32
CA SER A 165 -7.47 10.06 9.81
C SER A 165 -6.70 10.87 8.77
N ILE A 166 -6.77 10.48 7.50
CA ILE A 166 -6.18 11.23 6.38
C ILE A 166 -6.86 12.58 6.21
N ILE A 167 -8.20 12.63 6.27
CA ILE A 167 -8.96 13.89 6.18
C ILE A 167 -8.58 14.83 7.33
N CYS A 168 -8.46 14.32 8.56
CA CYS A 168 -7.99 15.11 9.71
C CYS A 168 -6.56 15.63 9.49
N ALA A 169 -5.65 14.81 8.97
CA ALA A 169 -4.27 15.22 8.67
C ALA A 169 -4.22 16.31 7.57
N ILE A 170 -5.09 16.23 6.57
CA ILE A 170 -5.26 17.29 5.58
C ILE A 170 -5.75 18.57 6.27
N GLY A 171 -6.73 18.48 7.19
CA GLY A 171 -7.19 19.62 8.01
C GLY A 171 -6.03 20.28 8.78
N VAL A 172 -5.18 19.47 9.42
CA VAL A 172 -3.96 19.96 10.09
C VAL A 172 -3.00 20.65 9.10
N ALA A 173 -2.85 20.10 7.89
CA ALA A 173 -2.01 20.71 6.86
C ALA A 173 -2.52 22.10 6.43
N PHE A 174 -3.84 22.32 6.42
CA PHE A 174 -4.43 23.63 6.10
C PHE A 174 -4.16 24.72 7.16
N LEU A 175 -3.74 24.35 8.37
CA LEU A 175 -3.31 25.34 9.38
C LEU A 175 -2.00 26.03 8.97
N PHE A 176 -1.24 25.47 8.03
CA PHE A 176 -0.02 26.08 7.55
C PHE A 176 -0.31 27.10 6.42
N PRO A 177 0.12 28.36 6.57
CA PRO A 177 -0.18 29.43 5.59
C PRO A 177 0.28 29.09 4.17
N VAL A 178 1.37 28.34 4.02
CA VAL A 178 1.89 27.92 2.72
C VAL A 178 0.92 26.99 1.99
N VAL A 179 0.32 26.06 2.71
CA VAL A 179 -0.68 25.11 2.18
C VAL A 179 -1.97 25.85 1.86
N ASN A 180 -2.45 26.68 2.79
CA ASN A 180 -3.72 27.41 2.64
C ASN A 180 -3.68 28.35 1.43
N LYS A 181 -2.61 29.14 1.27
CA LYS A 181 -2.46 30.06 0.13
C LYS A 181 -2.38 29.37 -1.23
N ASN A 182 -1.86 28.15 -1.27
CA ASN A 182 -1.65 27.39 -2.50
C ASN A 182 -2.61 26.19 -2.64
N ALA A 183 -3.66 26.11 -1.82
CA ALA A 183 -4.52 24.94 -1.72
C ALA A 183 -5.09 24.47 -3.07
N ALA A 184 -5.59 25.40 -3.90
CA ALA A 184 -6.15 25.07 -5.20
C ALA A 184 -5.09 24.50 -6.17
N SER A 185 -3.87 25.04 -6.17
CA SER A 185 -2.76 24.54 -6.99
C SER A 185 -2.32 23.16 -6.52
N ILE A 186 -2.14 22.98 -5.20
CA ILE A 186 -1.76 21.70 -4.59
C ILE A 186 -2.80 20.63 -4.90
N PHE A 187 -4.09 20.94 -4.74
CA PHE A 187 -5.17 20.01 -5.04
C PHE A 187 -5.17 19.61 -6.53
N ARG A 188 -5.08 20.60 -7.44
CA ARG A 188 -5.03 20.36 -8.88
C ARG A 188 -3.84 19.47 -9.27
N GLU A 189 -2.65 19.78 -8.78
CA GLU A 189 -1.45 19.00 -9.09
C GLU A 189 -1.54 17.59 -8.53
N SER A 190 -2.01 17.43 -7.30
CA SER A 190 -2.21 16.12 -6.66
C SER A 190 -3.24 15.30 -7.42
N PHE A 191 -4.40 15.90 -7.77
CA PHE A 191 -5.43 15.22 -8.55
C PHE A 191 -4.92 14.77 -9.92
N MET A 192 -4.18 15.64 -10.61
CA MET A 192 -3.60 15.29 -11.92
C MET A 192 -2.62 14.12 -11.85
N LYS A 193 -1.91 13.95 -10.73
CA LYS A 193 -1.00 12.81 -10.50
C LYS A 193 -1.76 11.50 -10.24
N VAL A 194 -2.89 11.56 -9.54
CA VAL A 194 -3.64 10.35 -9.13
C VAL A 194 -4.87 10.05 -9.99
N LYS A 195 -5.26 10.95 -10.91
CA LYS A 195 -6.49 10.81 -11.72
C LYS A 195 -6.60 9.46 -12.41
N MET A 196 -5.49 8.96 -12.96
CA MET A 196 -5.50 7.69 -13.68
C MET A 196 -5.74 6.51 -12.73
N THR A 197 -5.17 6.57 -11.53
CA THR A 197 -5.43 5.59 -10.48
C THR A 197 -6.88 5.57 -10.07
N VAL A 198 -7.51 6.75 -9.92
CA VAL A 198 -8.93 6.87 -9.58
C VAL A 198 -9.80 6.26 -10.68
N VAL A 199 -9.53 6.57 -11.96
CA VAL A 199 -10.26 5.99 -13.10
C VAL A 199 -10.12 4.47 -13.11
N LEU A 200 -8.91 3.93 -12.92
CA LEU A 200 -8.69 2.49 -12.86
C LEU A 200 -9.47 1.83 -11.72
N GLN A 201 -9.50 2.43 -10.53
CA GLN A 201 -10.25 1.89 -9.39
C GLN A 201 -11.77 1.86 -9.68
N ILE A 202 -12.31 2.90 -10.31
CA ILE A 202 -13.71 2.93 -10.70
C ILE A 202 -14.00 1.83 -11.73
N CYS A 203 -13.16 1.67 -12.75
CA CYS A 203 -13.33 0.59 -13.75
C CYS A 203 -13.24 -0.80 -13.09
N CYS A 204 -12.30 -1.01 -12.17
CA CYS A 204 -12.18 -2.27 -11.43
C CYS A 204 -13.42 -2.54 -10.57
N ALA A 205 -13.99 -1.51 -9.92
CA ALA A 205 -15.21 -1.66 -9.13
C ALA A 205 -16.41 -2.07 -9.98
N PHE A 206 -16.56 -1.47 -11.16
CA PHE A 206 -17.61 -1.87 -12.13
C PHE A 206 -17.41 -3.30 -12.63
N MET A 207 -16.18 -3.68 -12.96
CA MET A 207 -15.82 -5.03 -13.38
C MET A 207 -16.19 -6.04 -12.29
N LEU A 208 -15.76 -5.78 -11.05
CA LEU A 208 -16.04 -6.65 -9.93
C LEU A 208 -17.53 -6.76 -9.64
N GLY A 209 -18.26 -5.64 -9.64
CA GLY A 209 -19.71 -5.63 -9.48
C GLY A 209 -20.43 -6.43 -10.58
N SER A 210 -19.94 -6.36 -11.82
CA SER A 210 -20.47 -7.16 -12.93
C SER A 210 -20.24 -8.67 -12.72
N PHE A 211 -19.07 -9.05 -12.17
CA PHE A 211 -18.78 -10.45 -11.88
C PHE A 211 -19.65 -11.01 -10.76
N TYR A 212 -19.91 -10.23 -9.71
CA TYR A 212 -20.87 -10.60 -8.67
C TYR A 212 -22.28 -10.72 -9.23
N ALA A 213 -22.75 -9.74 -9.99
CA ALA A 213 -24.09 -9.74 -10.56
C ALA A 213 -24.32 -10.87 -11.57
N ALA A 214 -23.28 -11.29 -12.29
CA ALA A 214 -23.33 -12.39 -13.23
C ALA A 214 -23.19 -13.78 -12.58
N GLY A 215 -22.98 -13.87 -11.25
CA GLY A 215 -22.69 -15.14 -10.57
C GLY A 215 -21.35 -15.77 -10.97
N SER A 216 -20.46 -15.00 -11.60
CA SER A 216 -19.17 -15.51 -12.09
C SER A 216 -18.27 -15.95 -10.93
N ILE A 217 -18.36 -15.28 -9.78
CA ILE A 217 -17.58 -15.61 -8.60
C ILE A 217 -18.03 -16.95 -8.03
N ASP A 218 -19.36 -17.19 -7.97
CA ASP A 218 -19.91 -18.46 -7.50
C ASP A 218 -19.53 -19.60 -8.44
N ALA A 219 -19.63 -19.40 -9.75
CA ALA A 219 -19.22 -20.39 -10.75
C ALA A 219 -17.73 -20.73 -10.68
N VAL A 220 -16.87 -19.75 -10.46
CA VAL A 220 -15.41 -19.99 -10.25
C VAL A 220 -15.18 -20.71 -8.94
N SER A 221 -15.92 -20.37 -7.88
CA SER A 221 -15.80 -21.05 -6.58
C SER A 221 -16.24 -22.52 -6.67
N GLU A 222 -17.35 -22.82 -7.37
CA GLU A 222 -17.78 -24.21 -7.63
C GLU A 222 -16.74 -24.99 -8.46
N PHE A 223 -16.22 -24.37 -9.51
CA PHE A 223 -15.14 -24.97 -10.31
C PHE A 223 -13.89 -25.22 -9.46
N ALA A 224 -13.49 -24.24 -8.63
CA ALA A 224 -12.35 -24.37 -7.72
C ALA A 224 -12.50 -25.52 -6.73
N GLN A 225 -13.71 -25.77 -6.23
CA GLN A 225 -14.00 -26.91 -5.35
C GLN A 225 -13.87 -28.27 -6.07
N SER A 226 -13.97 -28.30 -7.39
CA SER A 226 -13.74 -29.52 -8.19
C SER A 226 -12.25 -29.82 -8.43
N LEU A 227 -11.37 -28.85 -8.16
CA LEU A 227 -9.92 -29.03 -8.30
C LEU A 227 -9.31 -29.66 -7.05
N ASP A 228 -8.15 -30.29 -7.22
CA ASP A 228 -7.30 -30.63 -6.09
C ASP A 228 -6.85 -29.33 -5.37
N GLY A 229 -6.92 -29.34 -4.03
CA GLY A 229 -6.62 -28.15 -3.23
C GLY A 229 -5.22 -27.60 -3.44
N ASN A 230 -4.25 -28.44 -3.74
CA ASN A 230 -2.90 -27.98 -4.07
C ASN A 230 -2.85 -27.31 -5.42
N VAL A 231 -3.59 -27.82 -6.40
CA VAL A 231 -3.70 -27.19 -7.73
C VAL A 231 -4.32 -25.82 -7.63
N LEU A 232 -5.39 -25.65 -6.84
CA LEU A 232 -5.99 -24.35 -6.57
C LEU A 232 -5.00 -23.38 -5.92
N LYS A 233 -4.36 -23.79 -4.82
CA LYS A 233 -3.44 -22.95 -4.05
C LYS A 233 -2.23 -22.52 -4.87
N ILE A 234 -1.56 -23.46 -5.52
CA ILE A 234 -0.36 -23.19 -6.32
C ILE A 234 -0.73 -22.41 -7.59
N GLY A 235 -1.76 -22.86 -8.32
CA GLY A 235 -2.21 -22.22 -9.55
C GLY A 235 -2.66 -20.78 -9.35
N GLY A 236 -3.44 -20.53 -8.29
CA GLY A 236 -3.86 -19.18 -7.92
C GLY A 236 -2.70 -18.29 -7.49
N ALA A 237 -1.75 -18.82 -6.70
CA ALA A 237 -0.55 -18.10 -6.30
C ALA A 237 0.31 -17.73 -7.53
N VAL A 238 0.52 -18.64 -8.46
CA VAL A 238 1.22 -18.38 -9.71
C VAL A 238 0.49 -17.34 -10.55
N ALA A 239 -0.83 -17.41 -10.68
CA ALA A 239 -1.64 -16.43 -11.39
C ALA A 239 -1.52 -15.03 -10.76
N MET A 240 -1.55 -14.93 -9.42
CA MET A 240 -1.33 -13.67 -8.69
C MET A 240 0.04 -13.07 -9.00
N ILE A 241 1.10 -13.87 -8.91
CA ILE A 241 2.46 -13.42 -9.17
C ILE A 241 2.62 -12.99 -10.64
N LEU A 242 2.14 -13.80 -11.59
CA LEU A 242 2.26 -13.49 -13.02
C LEU A 242 1.49 -12.21 -13.39
N LEU A 243 0.26 -12.04 -12.91
CA LEU A 243 -0.48 -10.81 -13.20
C LEU A 243 0.16 -9.60 -12.52
N GLY A 244 0.67 -9.74 -11.30
CA GLY A 244 1.45 -8.70 -10.62
C GLY A 244 2.67 -8.28 -11.43
N MET A 245 3.40 -9.25 -11.95
CA MET A 245 4.56 -9.08 -12.83
C MET A 245 4.22 -8.32 -14.14
N LEU A 246 3.06 -8.61 -14.72
CA LEU A 246 2.63 -7.99 -15.98
C LEU A 246 2.06 -6.58 -15.77
N THR A 247 1.40 -6.33 -14.64
CA THR A 247 0.73 -5.06 -14.37
C THR A 247 1.57 -4.10 -13.54
N GLY A 248 2.55 -4.59 -12.79
CA GLY A 248 3.34 -3.80 -11.84
C GLY A 248 2.49 -3.19 -10.73
N SER A 249 1.34 -3.78 -10.41
CA SER A 249 0.36 -3.22 -9.49
C SER A 249 -0.29 -4.29 -8.61
N GLN A 250 -0.07 -4.20 -7.30
CA GLN A 250 -0.68 -5.12 -6.33
C GLN A 250 -2.21 -4.96 -6.28
N SER A 251 -2.74 -3.75 -6.34
CA SER A 251 -4.18 -3.51 -6.28
C SER A 251 -4.90 -4.03 -7.53
N THR A 252 -4.31 -3.88 -8.71
CA THR A 252 -4.85 -4.46 -9.94
C THR A 252 -4.86 -5.98 -9.86
N THR A 253 -3.78 -6.58 -9.39
CA THR A 253 -3.66 -8.03 -9.21
C THR A 253 -4.73 -8.56 -8.26
N GLN A 254 -4.96 -7.88 -7.13
CA GLN A 254 -6.00 -8.27 -6.18
C GLN A 254 -7.40 -8.13 -6.80
N ASN A 255 -7.71 -7.01 -7.43
CA ASN A 255 -9.02 -6.81 -8.02
C ASN A 255 -9.32 -7.79 -9.17
N VAL A 256 -8.31 -8.22 -9.92
CA VAL A 256 -8.52 -9.11 -11.09
C VAL A 256 -8.43 -10.58 -10.71
N VAL A 257 -7.41 -11.01 -9.98
CA VAL A 257 -7.21 -12.43 -9.65
C VAL A 257 -7.78 -12.77 -8.28
N PHE A 258 -7.45 -11.97 -7.26
CA PHE A 258 -7.84 -12.32 -5.90
C PHE A 258 -9.34 -12.17 -5.65
N SER A 259 -10.04 -11.36 -6.45
CA SER A 259 -11.52 -11.28 -6.42
C SER A 259 -12.21 -12.62 -6.68
N PHE A 260 -11.55 -13.53 -7.40
CA PHE A 260 -12.02 -14.91 -7.63
C PHE A 260 -11.28 -15.91 -6.74
N PHE A 261 -9.97 -15.76 -6.64
CA PHE A 261 -9.11 -16.69 -5.91
C PHE A 261 -9.36 -16.64 -4.41
N GLY A 262 -9.59 -15.46 -3.81
CA GLY A 262 -9.88 -15.31 -2.39
C GLY A 262 -11.15 -16.07 -1.95
N PRO A 263 -12.33 -15.79 -2.53
CA PRO A 263 -13.55 -16.54 -2.26
C PRO A 263 -13.41 -18.03 -2.54
N ALA A 264 -12.70 -18.43 -3.59
CA ALA A 264 -12.46 -19.83 -3.90
C ALA A 264 -11.63 -20.55 -2.81
N LEU A 265 -10.60 -19.88 -2.27
CA LEU A 265 -9.82 -20.42 -1.15
C LEU A 265 -10.68 -20.60 0.12
N VAL A 266 -11.52 -19.61 0.41
CA VAL A 266 -12.44 -19.66 1.55
C VAL A 266 -13.48 -20.79 1.38
N ALA A 267 -14.04 -20.93 0.19
CA ALA A 267 -14.95 -22.02 -0.12
C ALA A 267 -14.28 -23.40 -0.03
N PHE A 268 -12.98 -23.47 -0.29
CA PHE A 268 -12.17 -24.68 -0.12
C PHE A 268 -11.76 -24.94 1.34
N GLY A 269 -12.11 -24.07 2.28
CA GLY A 269 -11.86 -24.24 3.72
C GLY A 269 -10.59 -23.55 4.24
N VAL A 270 -9.93 -22.71 3.44
CA VAL A 270 -8.85 -21.85 3.95
C VAL A 270 -9.44 -20.76 4.83
N ASN A 271 -8.83 -20.50 5.98
CA ASN A 271 -9.28 -19.42 6.85
C ASN A 271 -9.28 -18.06 6.09
N PRO A 272 -10.38 -17.30 6.10
CA PRO A 272 -10.49 -16.05 5.34
C PRO A 272 -9.37 -15.04 5.67
N THR A 273 -8.96 -14.94 6.93
CA THR A 273 -7.87 -14.09 7.37
C THR A 273 -6.53 -14.51 6.74
N TYR A 274 -6.26 -15.81 6.70
CA TYR A 274 -5.04 -16.35 6.10
C TYR A 274 -5.06 -16.20 4.57
N ALA A 275 -6.21 -16.43 3.93
CA ALA A 275 -6.39 -16.17 2.51
C ALA A 275 -6.11 -14.69 2.16
N ALA A 276 -6.60 -13.74 2.97
CA ALA A 276 -6.35 -12.32 2.78
C ALA A 276 -4.86 -11.97 2.92
N VAL A 277 -4.18 -12.46 3.95
CA VAL A 277 -2.74 -12.28 4.13
C VAL A 277 -1.96 -12.84 2.93
N ALA A 278 -2.31 -14.07 2.51
CA ALA A 278 -1.70 -14.70 1.34
C ALA A 278 -1.89 -13.86 0.07
N GLY A 279 -3.12 -13.43 -0.21
CA GLY A 279 -3.45 -12.62 -1.38
C GLY A 279 -2.68 -11.29 -1.44
N ALA A 280 -2.58 -10.59 -0.31
CA ALA A 280 -1.82 -9.35 -0.23
C ALA A 280 -0.31 -9.56 -0.49
N HIS A 281 0.28 -10.59 0.10
CA HIS A 281 1.70 -10.89 -0.06
C HIS A 281 2.04 -11.40 -1.46
N LEU A 282 1.20 -12.26 -2.05
CA LEU A 282 1.40 -12.76 -3.42
C LEU A 282 1.27 -11.62 -4.46
N ALA A 283 0.31 -10.72 -4.29
CA ALA A 283 0.18 -9.55 -5.15
C ALA A 283 1.39 -8.63 -5.05
N SER A 284 1.91 -8.42 -3.83
CA SER A 284 3.11 -7.60 -3.60
C SER A 284 4.37 -8.27 -4.17
N ALA A 285 4.47 -9.61 -4.10
CA ALA A 285 5.52 -10.37 -4.72
C ALA A 285 5.55 -10.16 -6.24
N GLY A 286 4.40 -10.27 -6.89
CA GLY A 286 4.26 -10.07 -8.33
C GLY A 286 4.59 -8.66 -8.75
N GLN A 287 4.11 -7.64 -8.02
CA GLN A 287 4.33 -6.23 -8.35
C GLN A 287 5.80 -5.87 -8.52
N GLY A 288 6.68 -6.34 -7.62
CA GLY A 288 8.11 -5.99 -7.63
C GLY A 288 8.95 -6.78 -8.62
N LEU A 289 8.36 -7.75 -9.34
CA LEU A 289 9.08 -8.55 -10.33
C LEU A 289 9.17 -7.85 -11.70
N PRO A 290 10.29 -8.00 -12.45
CA PRO A 290 10.37 -7.50 -13.81
C PRO A 290 9.30 -8.19 -14.69
N PRO A 291 8.78 -7.53 -15.75
CA PRO A 291 9.33 -6.31 -16.36
C PRO A 291 8.57 -5.02 -16.02
N ALA A 292 7.50 -5.05 -15.23
CA ALA A 292 6.54 -3.94 -15.23
C ALA A 292 6.38 -3.20 -13.89
N ASP A 293 7.30 -3.35 -12.94
CA ASP A 293 7.20 -2.62 -11.66
C ASP A 293 7.14 -1.10 -11.86
N LEU A 294 5.94 -0.56 -11.66
CA LEU A 294 5.66 0.88 -11.82
C LEU A 294 6.46 1.72 -10.81
N THR A 295 6.72 1.20 -9.61
CA THR A 295 7.48 1.90 -8.58
C THR A 295 8.92 2.09 -9.02
N THR A 296 9.53 1.06 -9.61
CA THR A 296 10.89 1.14 -10.17
C THR A 296 10.97 2.16 -11.30
N PHE A 297 10.02 2.19 -12.22
CA PHE A 297 10.03 3.20 -13.30
C PHE A 297 10.00 4.63 -12.75
N VAL A 298 9.16 4.89 -11.75
CA VAL A 298 9.08 6.22 -11.13
C VAL A 298 10.37 6.59 -10.42
N VAL A 299 10.91 5.70 -9.57
CA VAL A 299 12.12 5.98 -8.80
C VAL A 299 13.34 6.13 -9.70
N VAL A 300 13.50 5.25 -10.69
CA VAL A 300 14.57 5.33 -11.69
C VAL A 300 14.50 6.65 -12.45
N GLY A 301 13.29 7.10 -12.83
CA GLY A 301 13.08 8.40 -13.46
C GLY A 301 13.52 9.57 -12.58
N ILE A 302 13.18 9.53 -11.30
CA ILE A 302 13.60 10.54 -10.32
C ILE A 302 15.13 10.55 -10.15
N VAL A 303 15.74 9.38 -9.94
CA VAL A 303 17.19 9.24 -9.76
C VAL A 303 17.93 9.69 -11.01
N ALA A 304 17.48 9.26 -12.20
CA ALA A 304 18.07 9.68 -13.48
C ALA A 304 18.02 11.20 -13.67
N SER A 305 16.86 11.81 -13.35
CA SER A 305 16.68 13.28 -13.42
C SER A 305 17.57 14.01 -12.43
N GLN A 306 17.66 13.51 -11.18
CA GLN A 306 18.43 14.16 -10.12
C GLN A 306 19.93 14.15 -10.38
N PHE A 307 20.44 13.08 -10.94
CA PHE A 307 21.88 12.90 -11.16
C PHE A 307 22.33 13.11 -12.62
N GLY A 308 21.40 13.37 -13.55
CA GLY A 308 21.70 13.55 -14.96
C GLY A 308 22.30 12.31 -15.62
N LYS A 309 22.00 11.11 -15.12
CA LYS A 309 22.55 9.84 -15.59
C LYS A 309 21.44 8.91 -16.06
N LYS A 310 21.74 8.09 -17.07
CA LYS A 310 20.82 7.01 -17.47
C LYS A 310 20.89 5.88 -16.43
N VAL A 311 19.74 5.42 -16.01
CA VAL A 311 19.56 4.29 -15.07
C VAL A 311 18.69 3.26 -15.78
N ASP A 312 19.09 1.99 -15.74
CA ASP A 312 18.36 0.89 -16.38
C ASP A 312 17.31 0.33 -15.42
N PRO A 313 16.00 0.51 -15.72
CA PRO A 313 14.95 0.03 -14.84
C PRO A 313 14.89 -1.49 -14.74
N LEU A 314 15.14 -2.24 -15.82
CA LEU A 314 15.12 -3.70 -15.78
C LEU A 314 16.24 -4.25 -14.91
N LYS A 315 17.44 -3.68 -15.04
CA LYS A 315 18.57 -4.04 -14.19
C LYS A 315 18.31 -3.70 -12.72
N SER A 316 17.61 -2.60 -12.44
CA SER A 316 17.18 -2.24 -11.09
C SER A 316 16.25 -3.30 -10.53
N MET A 317 15.20 -3.70 -11.26
CA MET A 317 14.21 -4.69 -10.83
C MET A 317 14.81 -6.05 -10.46
N PHE A 318 15.93 -6.44 -11.06
CA PHE A 318 16.60 -7.69 -10.67
C PHE A 318 17.15 -7.67 -9.24
N TYR A 319 17.43 -6.50 -8.69
CA TYR A 319 17.88 -6.38 -7.30
C TYR A 319 16.74 -6.51 -6.29
N SER A 320 15.46 -6.34 -6.67
CA SER A 320 14.30 -6.54 -5.79
C SER A 320 13.84 -8.00 -5.71
N MET A 321 14.32 -8.89 -6.59
CA MET A 321 13.88 -10.29 -6.61
C MET A 321 13.93 -10.99 -5.25
N PRO A 322 14.96 -10.82 -4.39
CA PRO A 322 14.95 -11.44 -3.06
C PRO A 322 13.78 -10.99 -2.19
N MET A 323 13.39 -9.71 -2.26
CA MET A 323 12.20 -9.21 -1.57
C MET A 323 10.92 -9.87 -2.09
N CYS A 324 10.79 -9.99 -3.42
CA CYS A 324 9.65 -10.63 -4.04
C CYS A 324 9.54 -12.11 -3.65
N ILE A 325 10.66 -12.81 -3.57
CA ILE A 325 10.72 -14.21 -3.09
C ILE A 325 10.28 -14.28 -1.62
N CYS A 326 10.70 -13.35 -0.76
CA CYS A 326 10.24 -13.31 0.62
C CYS A 326 8.72 -13.12 0.72
N PHE A 327 8.15 -12.19 -0.05
CA PHE A 327 6.70 -11.99 -0.09
C PHE A 327 5.97 -13.23 -0.65
N ALA A 328 6.49 -13.84 -1.72
CA ALA A 328 5.91 -15.06 -2.27
C ALA A 328 5.94 -16.22 -1.25
N ALA A 329 7.05 -16.39 -0.54
CA ALA A 329 7.19 -17.42 0.48
C ALA A 329 6.19 -17.23 1.64
N VAL A 330 6.03 -15.99 2.12
CA VAL A 330 5.03 -15.68 3.14
C VAL A 330 3.62 -15.96 2.60
N GLY A 331 3.29 -15.47 1.42
CA GLY A 331 1.98 -15.71 0.80
C GLY A 331 1.68 -17.19 0.65
N MET A 332 2.64 -17.96 0.15
CA MET A 332 2.51 -19.42 0.03
C MET A 332 2.33 -20.10 1.39
N ALA A 333 3.08 -19.71 2.41
CA ALA A 333 2.96 -20.28 3.74
C ALA A 333 1.52 -20.13 4.30
N PHE A 334 0.93 -18.96 4.14
CA PHE A 334 -0.43 -18.69 4.61
C PHE A 334 -1.54 -19.40 3.82
N LEU A 335 -1.26 -19.91 2.62
CA LEU A 335 -2.20 -20.79 1.89
C LEU A 335 -2.25 -22.20 2.49
N TYR A 336 -1.25 -22.61 3.26
CA TYR A 336 -1.14 -23.95 3.81
C TYR A 336 -1.29 -24.02 5.35
N LEU A 337 -1.40 -22.86 6.01
CA LEU A 337 -1.77 -22.75 7.41
C LEU A 337 -3.30 -22.82 7.59
#